data_860bcfd5f4366db9dea5ed24ce9f7028
#
_entry.id   860bcfd5f4366db9dea5ed24ce9f7028
#
_cell.length_a   1.000
_cell.length_b   1.000
_cell.length_c   1.000
_cell.angle_alpha   90.00
_cell.angle_beta   90.00
_cell.angle_gamma   90.00
#
_symmetry.space_group_name_H-M   'P 1'
#
loop_
_entity.id
_entity.type
_entity.pdbx_description
1 polymer ?
#
loop_
_entity_poly.entity_id
_entity_poly.type
_entity_poly.pdbx_seq_one_letter_code
_entity_poly.pdbx_strand_id
1 'polypeptide(L)'
;MNKFIIILLLCCSVNAAETKKPNILFISIDDLNDWVGCLGGHPQARTPNIDRLAGSGMLFTNAHCPAPACNPSRAAIMSGISPHKSGLYGNGQNMRDVLPDAVLLPRYFAKHDYWASGSGKLLHYFIDARSWDEYFPAKETEDPFPRTLYPQTRPVNLPRGGAWQYIETDWGALDATDREFGGDWAVSEWIAGQLGKSRQKPFFLACGIYRPHEPWFVPAKYFEQFPIEDIQLPPGYKEDDLADLPPAGLKIRDVPYFSHIRKHKQWKQAIQGYLASIAFADAMIGRVLDALERGPNRDNTIVALWSDHGWHLGEKMRWQKFTGWRVSTRVPLIVRVPQGTPGLPQGTESGSRCGKPVSLLSLFPTLTELAGLPPQAGNDGPSLAPLLRDPAAKWPHVAVTYLQKPGSYGLSGERWRYIHYANGDEELYDIRSDPHEWNNLADSPDQHATLRELRGMAPRAFAPVARPKNPSLEELTWHPAGESPFPASRPRGSECEIVITNLRVQGVDMYVVNAQGEWESRGSIQSGWRFSRRTRPGTVWIITDAEKKPLGHFVLGDGSARVTLTPSPVGK
;
A
#
# COMPACT_ATOMS: atom_id res chain seq x y z
N MET A 1 -80.98 29.66 1.57
CA MET A 1 -79.72 30.18 0.99
C MET A 1 -78.52 29.54 1.66
N ASN A 2 -78.09 28.41 1.13
CA ASN A 2 -76.91 27.67 1.63
C ASN A 2 -75.66 28.14 0.88
N LYS A 3 -74.75 28.78 1.60
CA LYS A 3 -73.40 29.13 1.07
C LYS A 3 -72.46 27.91 1.24
N PHE A 4 -72.09 27.26 0.13
CA PHE A 4 -71.00 26.29 0.09
C PHE A 4 -69.67 27.06 0.08
N ILE A 5 -68.85 26.83 1.10
CA ILE A 5 -67.45 27.29 1.14
C ILE A 5 -66.61 26.15 0.56
N ILE A 6 -66.03 26.37 -0.63
CA ILE A 6 -65.02 25.46 -1.23
C ILE A 6 -63.66 25.81 -0.64
N ILE A 7 -63.14 24.95 0.20
CA ILE A 7 -61.74 25.01 0.69
C ILE A 7 -60.85 24.37 -0.38
N LEU A 8 -60.06 25.19 -1.09
CA LEU A 8 -59.04 24.77 -2.01
C LEU A 8 -57.82 24.32 -1.20
N LEU A 9 -57.59 23.01 -1.04
CA LEU A 9 -56.34 22.45 -0.52
C LEU A 9 -55.23 22.60 -1.58
N LEU A 10 -54.34 23.58 -1.39
CA LEU A 10 -53.09 23.66 -2.12
C LEU A 10 -52.17 22.55 -1.60
N CYS A 11 -52.10 21.42 -2.33
CA CYS A 11 -51.01 20.44 -2.14
C CYS A 11 -49.70 21.06 -2.66
N CYS A 12 -48.89 21.65 -1.77
CA CYS A 12 -47.50 21.92 -2.04
C CYS A 12 -46.76 20.58 -2.17
N SER A 13 -46.62 20.12 -3.40
CA SER A 13 -45.66 19.05 -3.72
C SER A 13 -44.26 19.58 -3.42
N VAL A 14 -43.72 19.24 -2.25
CA VAL A 14 -42.29 19.40 -2.00
C VAL A 14 -41.60 18.39 -2.92
N ASN A 15 -41.16 18.84 -4.09
CA ASN A 15 -40.22 18.09 -4.89
C ASN A 15 -38.95 17.94 -4.02
N ALA A 16 -38.81 16.80 -3.36
CA ALA A 16 -37.51 16.40 -2.82
C ALA A 16 -36.55 16.38 -4.02
N ALA A 17 -35.70 17.39 -4.10
CA ALA A 17 -34.64 17.40 -5.10
C ALA A 17 -33.90 16.06 -4.95
N GLU A 18 -33.89 15.24 -6.00
CA GLU A 18 -33.19 13.98 -6.05
C GLU A 18 -31.73 14.28 -5.72
N THR A 19 -31.26 13.85 -4.53
CA THR A 19 -29.91 14.16 -4.07
C THR A 19 -28.95 13.49 -5.02
N LYS A 20 -28.21 14.28 -5.79
CA LYS A 20 -27.27 13.81 -6.79
C LYS A 20 -26.21 12.96 -6.09
N LYS A 21 -26.05 11.69 -6.51
CA LYS A 21 -24.99 10.82 -5.99
C LYS A 21 -23.63 11.51 -6.15
N PRO A 22 -22.78 11.56 -5.11
CA PRO A 22 -21.46 12.19 -5.20
C PRO A 22 -20.50 11.33 -6.04
N ASN A 23 -19.58 11.99 -6.71
CA ASN A 23 -18.41 11.33 -7.27
C ASN A 23 -17.41 11.00 -6.16
N ILE A 24 -16.55 10.02 -6.40
CA ILE A 24 -15.46 9.65 -5.50
C ILE A 24 -14.12 9.79 -6.24
N LEU A 25 -13.21 10.59 -5.69
CA LEU A 25 -11.80 10.63 -6.06
C LEU A 25 -11.00 9.95 -4.93
N PHE A 26 -10.45 8.77 -5.23
CA PHE A 26 -9.78 7.89 -4.28
C PHE A 26 -8.28 7.86 -4.57
N ILE A 27 -7.47 8.58 -3.77
CA ILE A 27 -6.04 8.77 -4.00
C ILE A 27 -5.26 7.91 -3.02
N SER A 28 -4.50 6.94 -3.52
CA SER A 28 -3.56 6.12 -2.74
C SER A 28 -2.13 6.51 -3.02
N ILE A 29 -1.29 6.52 -1.99
CA ILE A 29 0.15 6.77 -2.08
C ILE A 29 0.87 5.54 -1.53
N ASP A 30 1.99 5.16 -2.14
CA ASP A 30 2.72 3.96 -1.77
C ASP A 30 3.92 4.30 -0.86
N ASP A 31 4.07 3.60 0.26
CA ASP A 31 5.18 3.74 1.22
C ASP A 31 5.31 5.14 1.87
N LEU A 32 4.28 5.98 1.88
CA LEU A 32 4.34 7.30 2.49
C LEU A 32 4.02 7.21 3.99
N ASN A 33 5.03 7.45 4.81
CA ASN A 33 4.87 7.60 6.25
C ASN A 33 4.27 8.99 6.62
N ASP A 34 4.36 9.39 7.86
CA ASP A 34 3.84 10.67 8.36
C ASP A 34 4.70 11.91 7.99
N TRP A 35 5.68 11.77 7.09
CA TRP A 35 6.52 12.87 6.60
C TRP A 35 5.78 13.75 5.58
N VAL A 36 4.69 14.32 6.03
CA VAL A 36 3.89 15.34 5.33
C VAL A 36 3.70 16.54 6.25
N GLY A 37 3.64 17.75 5.67
CA GLY A 37 3.58 18.99 6.45
C GLY A 37 2.41 18.98 7.45
N CYS A 38 1.23 18.56 7.05
CA CYS A 38 0.04 18.54 7.92
C CYS A 38 0.12 17.55 9.10
N LEU A 39 1.00 16.52 9.05
CA LEU A 39 1.26 15.59 10.17
C LEU A 39 2.55 15.90 10.94
N GLY A 40 3.47 16.66 10.35
CA GLY A 40 4.70 17.12 10.99
C GLY A 40 5.73 16.03 11.27
N GLY A 41 5.72 14.92 10.55
CA GLY A 41 6.61 13.77 10.81
C GLY A 41 8.09 14.05 10.53
N HIS A 42 8.40 14.97 9.61
CA HIS A 42 9.76 15.43 9.37
C HIS A 42 9.79 16.93 9.07
N PRO A 43 10.71 17.71 9.70
CA PRO A 43 10.70 19.17 9.57
C PRO A 43 11.00 19.69 8.15
N GLN A 44 11.64 18.87 7.33
CA GLN A 44 11.97 19.21 5.94
C GLN A 44 10.97 18.68 4.91
N ALA A 45 9.92 17.98 5.31
CA ALA A 45 8.90 17.51 4.37
C ALA A 45 8.20 18.69 3.67
N ARG A 46 8.08 18.62 2.34
CA ARG A 46 7.45 19.65 1.51
C ARG A 46 6.30 19.08 0.73
N THR A 47 5.08 19.28 1.26
CA THR A 47 3.85 18.69 0.72
C THR A 47 2.71 19.72 0.60
N PRO A 48 2.92 20.86 -0.10
CA PRO A 48 1.95 21.96 -0.12
C PRO A 48 0.58 21.54 -0.69
N ASN A 49 0.50 20.56 -1.57
CA ASN A 49 -0.76 20.11 -2.17
C ASN A 49 -1.54 19.16 -1.24
N ILE A 50 -0.85 18.25 -0.57
CA ILE A 50 -1.45 17.40 0.48
C ILE A 50 -1.92 18.29 1.63
N ASP A 51 -1.12 19.27 2.04
CA ASP A 51 -1.46 20.23 3.12
C ASP A 51 -2.66 21.10 2.73
N ARG A 52 -2.76 21.54 1.46
CA ARG A 52 -3.94 22.25 0.91
C ARG A 52 -5.19 21.37 0.98
N LEU A 53 -5.09 20.09 0.64
CA LEU A 53 -6.23 19.17 0.78
C LEU A 53 -6.63 19.01 2.25
N ALA A 54 -5.67 18.86 3.17
CA ALA A 54 -5.93 18.81 4.60
C ALA A 54 -6.59 20.09 5.12
N GLY A 55 -6.19 21.27 4.60
CA GLY A 55 -6.81 22.56 4.90
C GLY A 55 -8.22 22.74 4.35
N SER A 56 -8.66 21.92 3.40
CA SER A 56 -10.01 21.99 2.79
C SER A 56 -10.94 20.82 3.18
N GLY A 57 -10.46 19.87 3.98
CA GLY A 57 -11.19 18.70 4.46
C GLY A 57 -10.90 18.39 5.91
N MET A 58 -11.09 17.14 6.31
CA MET A 58 -10.72 16.62 7.62
C MET A 58 -9.46 15.78 7.53
N LEU A 59 -8.47 16.11 8.37
CA LEU A 59 -7.25 15.35 8.59
C LEU A 59 -7.42 14.41 9.79
N PHE A 60 -7.25 13.10 9.59
CA PHE A 60 -7.14 12.13 10.67
C PHE A 60 -5.67 12.01 11.11
N THR A 61 -5.33 12.57 12.28
CA THR A 61 -3.94 12.64 12.74
C THR A 61 -3.42 11.35 13.37
N ASN A 62 -4.33 10.39 13.60
CA ASN A 62 -4.03 9.08 14.22
C ASN A 62 -4.64 7.94 13.39
N ALA A 63 -4.37 7.97 12.07
CA ALA A 63 -4.81 6.94 11.14
C ALA A 63 -3.72 5.88 10.95
N HIS A 64 -4.14 4.59 10.90
CA HIS A 64 -3.23 3.46 10.81
C HIS A 64 -3.63 2.49 9.71
N CYS A 65 -2.62 1.91 9.04
CA CYS A 65 -2.81 0.87 8.05
C CYS A 65 -3.27 -0.46 8.69
N PRO A 66 -4.06 -1.28 7.98
CA PRO A 66 -4.45 -2.61 8.48
C PRO A 66 -3.31 -3.62 8.45
N ALA A 67 -2.26 -3.39 7.66
CA ALA A 67 -1.03 -4.17 7.69
C ALA A 67 0.15 -3.30 7.21
N PRO A 68 1.37 -3.47 7.76
CA PRO A 68 2.53 -2.68 7.36
C PRO A 68 3.23 -3.28 6.12
N ALA A 69 2.45 -3.61 5.09
CA ALA A 69 2.90 -4.17 3.82
C ALA A 69 1.86 -3.93 2.72
N CYS A 70 2.30 -3.66 1.49
CA CYS A 70 1.44 -3.20 0.40
C CYS A 70 0.28 -4.16 0.11
N ASN A 71 0.57 -5.44 -0.15
CA ASN A 71 -0.46 -6.41 -0.54
C ASN A 71 -1.54 -6.61 0.54
N PRO A 72 -1.22 -6.98 1.79
CA PRO A 72 -2.24 -7.19 2.80
C PRO A 72 -2.97 -5.90 3.17
N SER A 73 -2.30 -4.74 3.18
CA SER A 73 -2.96 -3.46 3.45
C SER A 73 -3.95 -3.10 2.34
N ARG A 74 -3.49 -3.06 1.09
CA ARG A 74 -4.33 -2.69 -0.07
C ARG A 74 -5.47 -3.67 -0.28
N ALA A 75 -5.22 -4.98 -0.14
CA ALA A 75 -6.26 -6.00 -0.22
C ALA A 75 -7.34 -5.80 0.85
N ALA A 76 -6.94 -5.49 2.10
CA ALA A 76 -7.88 -5.25 3.19
C ALA A 76 -8.71 -3.98 2.96
N ILE A 77 -8.08 -2.87 2.54
CA ILE A 77 -8.77 -1.59 2.24
C ILE A 77 -9.77 -1.78 1.09
N MET A 78 -9.35 -2.43 0.01
CA MET A 78 -10.18 -2.60 -1.18
C MET A 78 -11.29 -3.63 -1.01
N SER A 79 -11.11 -4.66 -0.18
CA SER A 79 -12.13 -5.70 0.07
C SER A 79 -13.00 -5.43 1.31
N GLY A 80 -12.52 -4.58 2.24
CA GLY A 80 -13.11 -4.40 3.56
C GLY A 80 -12.86 -5.56 4.53
N ILE A 81 -12.05 -6.56 4.14
CA ILE A 81 -11.77 -7.78 4.93
C ILE A 81 -10.39 -7.69 5.54
N SER A 82 -10.32 -7.77 6.86
CA SER A 82 -9.06 -7.66 7.59
C SER A 82 -8.13 -8.87 7.40
N PRO A 83 -6.79 -8.67 7.52
CA PRO A 83 -5.81 -9.75 7.37
C PRO A 83 -6.04 -10.95 8.29
N HIS A 84 -6.47 -10.73 9.55
CA HIS A 84 -6.72 -11.82 10.49
C HIS A 84 -7.88 -12.73 10.11
N LYS A 85 -8.80 -12.26 9.25
CA LYS A 85 -9.91 -13.07 8.72
C LYS A 85 -9.57 -13.70 7.38
N SER A 86 -8.91 -12.95 6.49
CA SER A 86 -8.56 -13.43 5.16
C SER A 86 -7.39 -14.41 5.15
N GLY A 87 -6.48 -14.30 6.14
CA GLY A 87 -5.21 -15.03 6.11
C GLY A 87 -4.17 -14.42 5.14
N LEU A 88 -4.42 -13.21 4.64
CA LEU A 88 -3.53 -12.49 3.74
C LEU A 88 -2.65 -11.55 4.57
N TYR A 89 -1.40 -11.95 4.85
CA TYR A 89 -0.48 -11.24 5.74
C TYR A 89 0.80 -10.74 5.05
N GLY A 90 1.08 -11.16 3.84
CA GLY A 90 2.34 -10.86 3.16
C GLY A 90 2.21 -10.51 1.67
N ASN A 91 3.27 -9.88 1.14
CA ASN A 91 3.30 -9.43 -0.25
C ASN A 91 3.34 -10.59 -1.27
N GLY A 92 3.91 -11.73 -0.89
CA GLY A 92 4.04 -12.89 -1.79
C GLY A 92 2.75 -13.70 -2.00
N GLN A 93 1.64 -13.34 -1.33
CA GLN A 93 0.36 -14.03 -1.49
C GLN A 93 -0.42 -13.42 -2.66
N ASN A 94 -1.01 -14.25 -3.53
CA ASN A 94 -1.92 -13.74 -4.55
C ASN A 94 -3.28 -13.41 -3.89
N MET A 95 -3.69 -12.15 -3.98
CA MET A 95 -4.93 -11.69 -3.35
C MET A 95 -6.15 -12.47 -3.87
N ARG A 96 -6.21 -12.77 -5.17
CA ARG A 96 -7.37 -13.44 -5.77
C ARG A 96 -7.43 -14.94 -5.49
N ASP A 97 -6.29 -15.57 -5.22
CA ASP A 97 -6.28 -16.96 -4.72
C ASP A 97 -6.85 -17.03 -3.29
N VAL A 98 -6.60 -15.99 -2.48
CA VAL A 98 -7.07 -15.92 -1.08
C VAL A 98 -8.51 -15.42 -0.99
N LEU A 99 -8.87 -14.44 -1.80
CA LEU A 99 -10.17 -13.76 -1.83
C LEU A 99 -10.80 -13.83 -3.24
N PRO A 100 -11.12 -15.03 -3.77
CA PRO A 100 -11.57 -15.21 -5.15
C PRO A 100 -12.86 -14.44 -5.46
N ASP A 101 -13.80 -14.40 -4.51
CA ASP A 101 -15.15 -13.87 -4.70
C ASP A 101 -15.36 -12.49 -4.05
N ALA A 102 -14.32 -11.92 -3.41
CA ALA A 102 -14.45 -10.64 -2.75
C ALA A 102 -14.82 -9.53 -3.75
N VAL A 103 -15.89 -8.80 -3.43
CA VAL A 103 -16.29 -7.61 -4.17
C VAL A 103 -15.43 -6.45 -3.68
N LEU A 104 -14.52 -5.98 -4.53
CA LEU A 104 -13.66 -4.85 -4.20
C LEU A 104 -14.44 -3.53 -4.30
N LEU A 105 -13.96 -2.53 -3.57
CA LEU A 105 -14.55 -1.19 -3.47
C LEU A 105 -14.96 -0.60 -4.83
N PRO A 106 -14.11 -0.53 -5.89
CA PRO A 106 -14.53 -0.01 -7.18
C PRO A 106 -15.64 -0.86 -7.83
N ARG A 107 -15.58 -2.19 -7.72
CA ARG A 107 -16.63 -3.06 -8.23
C ARG A 107 -17.94 -2.90 -7.46
N TYR A 108 -17.87 -2.63 -6.16
CA TYR A 108 -19.05 -2.33 -5.36
C TYR A 108 -19.74 -1.07 -5.88
N PHE A 109 -19.00 0.01 -6.12
CA PHE A 109 -19.55 1.24 -6.70
C PHE A 109 -20.10 1.00 -8.11
N ALA A 110 -19.41 0.24 -8.97
CA ALA A 110 -19.91 -0.10 -10.31
C ALA A 110 -21.26 -0.85 -10.26
N LYS A 111 -21.45 -1.77 -9.29
CA LYS A 111 -22.75 -2.44 -9.07
C LYS A 111 -23.87 -1.49 -8.63
N HIS A 112 -23.54 -0.29 -8.17
CA HIS A 112 -24.49 0.74 -7.74
C HIS A 112 -24.57 1.93 -8.71
N ASP A 113 -24.31 1.66 -10.00
CA ASP A 113 -24.45 2.60 -11.11
C ASP A 113 -23.41 3.73 -11.13
N TYR A 114 -22.21 3.48 -10.62
CA TYR A 114 -21.04 4.32 -10.82
C TYR A 114 -20.21 3.82 -11.99
N TRP A 115 -19.53 4.74 -12.66
CA TRP A 115 -18.45 4.39 -13.58
C TRP A 115 -17.13 4.25 -12.77
N ALA A 116 -16.63 3.03 -12.66
CA ALA A 116 -15.43 2.71 -11.88
C ALA A 116 -14.20 2.72 -12.78
N SER A 117 -13.23 3.56 -12.45
CA SER A 117 -12.04 3.72 -13.26
C SER A 117 -10.81 3.97 -12.39
N GLY A 118 -9.62 3.56 -12.87
CA GLY A 118 -8.40 3.65 -12.08
C GLY A 118 -7.13 3.77 -12.91
N SER A 119 -6.06 4.20 -12.24
CA SER A 119 -4.71 4.26 -12.80
C SER A 119 -3.65 4.12 -11.72
N GLY A 120 -2.51 3.52 -12.04
CA GLY A 120 -1.37 3.37 -11.15
C GLY A 120 -1.52 2.29 -10.07
N LYS A 121 -0.75 2.37 -8.99
CA LYS A 121 -0.71 1.34 -7.95
C LYS A 121 -1.90 1.41 -6.98
N LEU A 122 -2.94 0.67 -7.26
CA LEU A 122 -4.11 0.53 -6.38
C LEU A 122 -4.12 -0.81 -5.63
N LEU A 123 -3.67 -1.88 -6.27
CA LEU A 123 -3.35 -3.18 -5.69
C LEU A 123 -1.85 -3.45 -5.81
N HIS A 124 -1.37 -4.56 -5.23
CA HIS A 124 0.06 -4.87 -5.23
C HIS A 124 0.48 -5.53 -6.54
N TYR A 125 1.06 -4.73 -7.46
CA TYR A 125 1.63 -5.15 -8.74
C TYR A 125 0.68 -5.89 -9.70
N PHE A 126 -0.62 -5.65 -9.60
CA PHE A 126 -1.57 -6.16 -10.57
C PHE A 126 -2.84 -5.30 -10.67
N ILE A 127 -3.54 -5.42 -11.79
CA ILE A 127 -4.86 -4.84 -12.03
C ILE A 127 -5.91 -5.94 -11.89
N ASP A 128 -6.89 -5.77 -10.99
CA ASP A 128 -8.06 -6.65 -10.96
C ASP A 128 -9.06 -6.21 -12.03
N ALA A 129 -8.85 -6.65 -13.27
CA ALA A 129 -9.60 -6.20 -14.45
C ALA A 129 -11.13 -6.25 -14.28
N ARG A 130 -11.66 -7.21 -13.50
CA ARG A 130 -13.11 -7.36 -13.25
C ARG A 130 -13.69 -6.31 -12.30
N SER A 131 -12.83 -5.53 -11.63
CA SER A 131 -13.25 -4.48 -10.71
C SER A 131 -13.40 -3.10 -11.36
N TRP A 132 -13.02 -2.94 -12.62
CA TRP A 132 -12.92 -1.67 -13.31
C TRP A 132 -13.67 -1.69 -14.66
N ASP A 133 -14.33 -0.58 -14.97
CA ASP A 133 -14.85 -0.32 -16.32
C ASP A 133 -13.71 0.11 -17.24
N GLU A 134 -12.80 0.97 -16.75
CA GLU A 134 -11.61 1.44 -17.47
C GLU A 134 -10.40 1.52 -16.53
N TYR A 135 -9.21 1.26 -17.06
CA TYR A 135 -7.95 1.37 -16.32
C TYR A 135 -6.82 1.84 -17.24
N PHE A 136 -5.90 2.66 -16.70
CA PHE A 136 -4.70 3.08 -17.44
C PHE A 136 -3.43 2.52 -16.73
N PRO A 137 -2.45 1.93 -17.49
CA PRO A 137 -2.31 1.91 -18.95
C PRO A 137 -3.39 1.13 -19.71
N ALA A 138 -3.72 -0.09 -19.31
CA ALA A 138 -4.86 -0.86 -19.80
C ALA A 138 -5.11 -2.03 -18.85
N LYS A 139 -6.37 -2.30 -18.50
CA LYS A 139 -6.73 -3.34 -17.53
C LYS A 139 -6.36 -4.76 -17.96
N GLU A 140 -6.19 -4.96 -19.25
CA GLU A 140 -5.83 -6.24 -19.86
C GLU A 140 -4.33 -6.56 -19.76
N THR A 141 -3.49 -5.57 -19.43
CA THR A 141 -2.02 -5.76 -19.32
C THR A 141 -1.59 -6.36 -18.00
N GLU A 142 -2.47 -6.39 -17.00
CA GLU A 142 -2.17 -6.77 -15.61
C GLU A 142 -1.15 -5.88 -14.89
N ASP A 143 -0.29 -5.18 -15.61
CA ASP A 143 0.71 -4.26 -15.07
C ASP A 143 0.09 -2.87 -14.85
N PRO A 144 0.00 -2.39 -13.60
CA PRO A 144 -0.59 -1.09 -13.29
C PRO A 144 0.33 0.10 -13.61
N PHE A 145 1.61 -0.13 -13.98
CA PHE A 145 2.61 0.91 -14.08
C PHE A 145 2.81 1.44 -15.49
N PRO A 146 2.63 2.75 -15.71
CA PRO A 146 3.14 3.40 -16.92
C PRO A 146 4.68 3.34 -16.93
N ARG A 147 5.25 3.43 -18.15
CA ARG A 147 6.70 3.48 -18.32
C ARG A 147 7.32 4.57 -17.45
N THR A 148 8.34 4.23 -16.68
CA THR A 148 9.11 5.12 -15.84
C THR A 148 10.57 5.10 -16.24
N LEU A 149 11.22 6.27 -16.27
CA LEU A 149 12.64 6.40 -16.56
C LEU A 149 13.45 5.99 -15.32
N TYR A 150 14.47 5.16 -15.56
CA TYR A 150 15.45 4.76 -14.55
C TYR A 150 16.87 4.85 -15.12
N PRO A 151 17.92 4.99 -14.28
CA PRO A 151 19.30 4.85 -14.71
C PRO A 151 19.51 3.50 -15.41
N GLN A 152 20.33 3.49 -16.47
CA GLN A 152 20.62 2.27 -17.23
C GLN A 152 21.32 1.20 -16.38
N THR A 153 22.16 1.62 -15.44
CA THR A 153 22.87 0.72 -14.51
C THR A 153 22.44 1.01 -13.08
N ARG A 154 21.99 -0.01 -12.39
CA ARG A 154 21.63 0.03 -10.96
C ARG A 154 22.18 -1.18 -10.22
N PRO A 155 22.49 -1.11 -8.92
CA PRO A 155 22.38 0.08 -8.08
C PRO A 155 23.40 1.15 -8.44
N VAL A 156 23.05 2.42 -8.19
CA VAL A 156 23.94 3.58 -8.41
C VAL A 156 24.80 3.85 -7.17
N ASN A 157 24.18 3.85 -5.98
CA ASN A 157 24.80 4.29 -4.74
C ASN A 157 25.16 3.17 -3.77
N LEU A 158 24.53 2.03 -3.86
CA LEU A 158 24.76 0.89 -2.96
C LEU A 158 25.24 -0.32 -3.74
N PRO A 159 26.52 -0.73 -3.61
CA PRO A 159 27.03 -1.91 -4.32
C PRO A 159 26.33 -3.17 -3.81
N ARG A 160 26.00 -4.07 -4.73
CA ARG A 160 25.53 -5.41 -4.41
C ARG A 160 26.68 -6.24 -3.82
N GLY A 161 26.39 -7.11 -2.88
CA GLY A 161 27.37 -8.05 -2.33
C GLY A 161 26.94 -8.65 -1.00
N GLY A 162 27.49 -9.80 -0.66
CA GLY A 162 27.18 -10.52 0.56
C GLY A 162 25.70 -10.92 0.66
N ALA A 163 25.09 -10.66 1.79
CA ALA A 163 23.67 -10.93 2.02
C ALA A 163 22.74 -9.90 1.35
N TRP A 164 23.28 -8.76 0.85
CA TRP A 164 22.48 -7.70 0.26
C TRP A 164 22.40 -7.83 -1.26
N GLN A 165 21.24 -8.25 -1.77
CA GLN A 165 20.98 -8.50 -3.19
C GLN A 165 19.86 -7.61 -3.76
N TYR A 166 19.14 -6.90 -2.89
CA TYR A 166 17.96 -6.10 -3.28
C TYR A 166 18.37 -4.86 -4.07
N ILE A 167 17.80 -4.70 -5.27
CA ILE A 167 18.17 -3.62 -6.20
C ILE A 167 17.22 -2.42 -6.18
N GLU A 168 16.09 -2.53 -5.48
CA GLU A 168 15.16 -1.42 -5.39
C GLU A 168 15.62 -0.36 -4.38
N THR A 169 16.37 -0.74 -3.33
CA THR A 169 16.94 0.20 -2.36
C THR A 169 18.07 1.01 -3.01
N ASP A 170 17.71 2.09 -3.67
CA ASP A 170 18.61 2.96 -4.39
C ASP A 170 17.95 4.33 -4.61
N TRP A 171 18.72 5.38 -4.97
CA TRP A 171 18.23 6.75 -5.12
C TRP A 171 19.11 7.56 -6.07
N GLY A 172 18.60 8.71 -6.50
CA GLY A 172 19.37 9.67 -7.29
C GLY A 172 18.51 10.61 -8.12
N ALA A 173 19.07 11.77 -8.38
CA ALA A 173 18.49 12.78 -9.26
C ALA A 173 18.60 12.34 -10.72
N LEU A 174 17.54 12.57 -11.49
CA LEU A 174 17.51 12.34 -12.94
C LEU A 174 17.45 13.68 -13.68
N ASP A 175 18.29 13.82 -14.70
CA ASP A 175 18.19 14.93 -15.64
C ASP A 175 17.04 14.66 -16.61
N ALA A 176 15.84 14.98 -16.14
CA ALA A 176 14.61 14.76 -16.88
C ALA A 176 13.52 15.72 -16.37
N THR A 177 12.59 16.06 -17.24
CA THR A 177 11.32 16.68 -16.84
C THR A 177 10.39 15.65 -16.21
N ASP A 178 9.33 16.08 -15.52
CA ASP A 178 8.31 15.17 -14.96
C ASP A 178 7.69 14.27 -16.04
N ARG A 179 7.46 14.83 -17.25
CA ARG A 179 6.88 14.12 -18.38
C ARG A 179 7.81 13.05 -18.93
N GLU A 180 9.09 13.35 -19.06
CA GLU A 180 10.10 12.39 -19.53
C GLU A 180 10.35 11.29 -18.49
N PHE A 181 10.30 11.64 -17.20
CA PHE A 181 10.35 10.65 -16.12
C PHE A 181 9.21 9.64 -16.23
N GLY A 182 8.00 10.10 -16.56
CA GLY A 182 6.81 9.24 -16.74
C GLY A 182 6.21 8.75 -15.42
N GLY A 183 5.87 7.48 -15.34
CA GLY A 183 5.33 6.87 -14.12
C GLY A 183 4.12 7.62 -13.56
N ASP A 184 4.24 8.15 -12.35
CA ASP A 184 3.17 8.89 -11.67
C ASP A 184 2.74 10.16 -12.39
N TRP A 185 3.62 10.75 -13.24
CA TRP A 185 3.21 11.85 -14.10
C TRP A 185 2.13 11.40 -15.10
N ALA A 186 2.32 10.26 -15.75
CA ALA A 186 1.35 9.72 -16.70
C ALA A 186 0.04 9.32 -16.00
N VAL A 187 0.12 8.76 -14.79
CA VAL A 187 -1.04 8.48 -13.93
C VAL A 187 -1.80 9.77 -13.64
N SER A 188 -1.13 10.81 -13.14
CA SER A 188 -1.76 12.09 -12.78
C SER A 188 -2.37 12.79 -14.00
N GLU A 189 -1.71 12.73 -15.15
CA GLU A 189 -2.22 13.31 -16.41
C GLU A 189 -3.50 12.62 -16.87
N TRP A 190 -3.50 11.27 -16.85
CA TRP A 190 -4.69 10.52 -17.25
C TRP A 190 -5.87 10.79 -16.29
N ILE A 191 -5.63 10.77 -14.98
CA ILE A 191 -6.66 11.09 -13.96
C ILE A 191 -7.19 12.52 -14.15
N ALA A 192 -6.31 13.50 -14.38
CA ALA A 192 -6.71 14.88 -14.66
C ALA A 192 -7.61 14.98 -15.90
N GLY A 193 -7.26 14.25 -16.96
CA GLY A 193 -8.11 14.15 -18.16
C GLY A 193 -9.48 13.54 -17.90
N GLN A 194 -9.58 12.56 -16.98
CA GLN A 194 -10.87 11.99 -16.58
C GLN A 194 -11.73 12.96 -15.77
N LEU A 195 -11.12 13.74 -14.88
CA LEU A 195 -11.79 14.75 -14.05
C LEU A 195 -12.35 15.92 -14.87
N GLY A 196 -11.74 16.24 -16.02
CA GLY A 196 -12.23 17.26 -16.94
C GLY A 196 -13.48 16.86 -17.75
N LYS A 197 -13.89 15.59 -17.72
CA LYS A 197 -15.04 15.09 -18.48
C LYS A 197 -16.34 15.25 -17.70
N SER A 198 -17.38 15.80 -18.35
CA SER A 198 -18.75 15.72 -17.84
C SER A 198 -19.29 14.31 -18.05
N ARG A 199 -19.97 13.75 -17.04
CA ARG A 199 -20.55 12.40 -17.10
C ARG A 199 -22.02 12.42 -16.66
N GLN A 200 -22.79 11.53 -17.25
CA GLN A 200 -24.19 11.32 -16.84
C GLN A 200 -24.26 10.50 -15.53
N LYS A 201 -23.35 9.53 -15.36
CA LYS A 201 -23.22 8.72 -14.15
C LYS A 201 -22.16 9.28 -13.21
N PRO A 202 -22.35 9.16 -11.89
CA PRO A 202 -21.29 9.44 -10.95
C PRO A 202 -20.11 8.49 -11.19
N PHE A 203 -18.91 8.91 -10.80
CA PHE A 203 -17.71 8.08 -10.95
C PHE A 203 -17.10 7.69 -9.61
N PHE A 204 -16.47 6.51 -9.59
CA PHE A 204 -15.45 6.12 -8.65
C PHE A 204 -14.12 6.13 -9.41
N LEU A 205 -13.33 7.18 -9.21
CA LEU A 205 -12.06 7.39 -9.91
C LEU A 205 -10.91 7.21 -8.93
N ALA A 206 -10.05 6.23 -9.17
CA ALA A 206 -8.95 5.89 -8.28
C ALA A 206 -7.58 6.24 -8.90
N CYS A 207 -6.76 6.96 -8.13
CA CYS A 207 -5.43 7.42 -8.48
C CYS A 207 -4.40 6.77 -7.56
N GLY A 208 -3.55 5.89 -8.10
CA GLY A 208 -2.50 5.20 -7.35
C GLY A 208 -1.11 5.78 -7.65
N ILE A 209 -0.59 6.61 -6.76
CA ILE A 209 0.74 7.19 -6.85
C ILE A 209 1.76 6.20 -6.29
N TYR A 210 2.81 5.91 -7.07
CA TYR A 210 3.84 4.94 -6.69
C TYR A 210 4.92 5.53 -5.80
N ARG A 211 5.33 6.78 -6.04
CA ARG A 211 6.29 7.45 -5.14
C ARG A 211 5.61 7.82 -3.82
N PRO A 212 6.34 7.71 -2.68
CA PRO A 212 7.77 7.49 -2.51
C PRO A 212 8.23 6.02 -2.37
N HIS A 213 7.56 5.01 -2.91
CA HIS A 213 8.11 3.65 -2.96
C HIS A 213 9.50 3.63 -3.64
N GLU A 214 10.42 2.82 -3.12
CA GLU A 214 11.74 2.59 -3.73
C GLU A 214 11.63 2.09 -5.19
N PRO A 215 12.65 2.34 -6.03
CA PRO A 215 13.84 3.16 -5.82
C PRO A 215 13.53 4.66 -5.95
N TRP A 216 14.24 5.51 -5.19
CA TRP A 216 13.94 6.94 -5.11
C TRP A 216 14.68 7.73 -6.21
N PHE A 217 14.39 7.43 -7.46
CA PHE A 217 14.78 8.23 -8.61
C PHE A 217 13.62 9.12 -9.01
N VAL A 218 13.86 10.43 -9.04
CA VAL A 218 12.92 11.45 -9.49
C VAL A 218 13.69 12.58 -10.19
N PRO A 219 13.03 13.48 -10.95
CA PRO A 219 13.70 14.60 -11.60
C PRO A 219 14.51 15.47 -10.63
N ALA A 220 15.66 15.97 -11.10
CA ALA A 220 16.66 16.68 -10.29
C ALA A 220 16.09 17.87 -9.50
N LYS A 221 15.14 18.60 -10.08
CA LYS A 221 14.48 19.75 -9.41
C LYS A 221 13.85 19.43 -8.05
N TYR A 222 13.54 18.15 -7.76
CA TYR A 222 13.02 17.73 -6.46
C TYR A 222 14.15 17.49 -5.46
N PHE A 223 15.31 17.00 -5.90
CA PHE A 223 16.51 16.87 -5.07
C PHE A 223 17.09 18.24 -4.69
N GLU A 224 17.07 19.22 -5.61
CA GLU A 224 17.54 20.59 -5.40
C GLU A 224 16.80 21.31 -4.26
N GLN A 225 15.59 20.86 -3.90
CA GLN A 225 14.85 21.40 -2.76
C GLN A 225 15.43 21.01 -1.40
N PHE A 226 16.33 20.05 -1.36
CA PHE A 226 16.88 19.43 -0.17
C PHE A 226 18.41 19.33 -0.26
N PRO A 227 19.17 20.44 -0.06
CA PRO A 227 20.64 20.40 -0.07
C PRO A 227 21.16 19.33 0.89
N ILE A 228 22.15 18.53 0.45
CA ILE A 228 22.60 17.34 1.20
C ILE A 228 23.23 17.71 2.55
N GLU A 229 23.88 18.86 2.63
CA GLU A 229 24.49 19.40 3.84
C GLU A 229 23.46 19.69 4.93
N ASP A 230 22.24 20.11 4.53
CA ASP A 230 21.16 20.49 5.44
C ASP A 230 20.30 19.30 5.88
N ILE A 231 20.48 18.11 5.28
CA ILE A 231 19.65 16.95 5.58
C ILE A 231 19.75 16.56 7.05
N GLN A 232 18.60 16.58 7.71
CA GLN A 232 18.39 16.12 9.07
C GLN A 232 18.05 14.64 9.11
N LEU A 233 18.51 13.96 10.16
CA LEU A 233 18.12 12.57 10.42
C LEU A 233 16.65 12.49 10.87
N PRO A 234 16.01 11.32 10.76
CA PRO A 234 14.62 11.15 11.22
C PRO A 234 14.46 11.60 12.68
N PRO A 235 13.42 12.39 13.01
CA PRO A 235 13.20 12.86 14.38
C PRO A 235 13.04 11.72 15.40
N GLY A 236 12.54 10.56 14.96
CA GLY A 236 12.37 9.37 15.78
C GLY A 236 13.62 8.50 15.93
N TYR A 237 14.75 8.87 15.32
CA TYR A 237 15.98 8.10 15.46
C TYR A 237 16.68 8.34 16.80
N LYS A 238 17.07 7.25 17.44
CA LYS A 238 17.86 7.22 18.68
C LYS A 238 18.83 6.04 18.62
N GLU A 239 20.12 6.24 18.90
CA GLU A 239 21.16 5.20 18.72
C GLU A 239 20.95 3.99 19.66
N ASP A 240 20.49 4.24 20.88
CA ASP A 240 20.29 3.23 21.93
C ASP A 240 18.82 2.77 22.10
N ASP A 241 17.99 3.00 21.09
CA ASP A 241 16.54 2.77 21.12
C ASP A 241 16.12 1.28 21.12
N LEU A 242 17.05 0.39 21.30
CA LEU A 242 16.78 -1.06 21.23
C LEU A 242 16.95 -1.77 22.57
N ALA A 243 17.37 -1.04 23.61
CA ALA A 243 17.79 -1.64 24.88
C ALA A 243 16.63 -2.32 25.66
N ASP A 244 15.41 -1.83 25.47
CA ASP A 244 14.19 -2.29 26.15
C ASP A 244 13.26 -3.11 25.25
N LEU A 245 13.71 -3.49 24.05
CA LEU A 245 12.90 -4.31 23.14
C LEU A 245 12.91 -5.78 23.55
N PRO A 246 11.77 -6.47 23.49
CA PRO A 246 11.70 -7.91 23.69
C PRO A 246 12.39 -8.68 22.54
N PRO A 247 12.71 -9.98 22.74
CA PRO A 247 13.40 -10.79 21.74
C PRO A 247 12.76 -10.77 20.34
N ALA A 248 11.42 -10.70 20.23
CA ALA A 248 10.74 -10.61 18.96
C ALA A 248 10.99 -9.26 18.26
N GLY A 249 10.94 -8.14 19.00
CA GLY A 249 11.28 -6.81 18.53
C GLY A 249 12.73 -6.72 18.05
N LEU A 250 13.66 -7.30 18.83
CA LEU A 250 15.07 -7.37 18.48
C LEU A 250 15.34 -8.15 17.19
N LYS A 251 14.57 -9.20 16.88
CA LYS A 251 14.73 -9.98 15.63
C LYS A 251 14.36 -9.22 14.37
N ILE A 252 13.41 -8.27 14.46
CA ILE A 252 12.97 -7.50 13.29
C ILE A 252 13.79 -6.24 13.05
N ARG A 253 14.65 -5.82 14.00
CA ARG A 253 15.54 -4.66 13.84
C ARG A 253 16.59 -4.85 12.75
N ASP A 254 17.20 -6.02 12.73
CA ASP A 254 18.37 -6.28 11.90
C ASP A 254 17.96 -6.83 10.53
N VAL A 255 17.64 -5.91 9.63
CA VAL A 255 17.67 -6.19 8.20
C VAL A 255 18.95 -5.59 7.64
N PRO A 256 19.62 -6.26 6.71
CA PRO A 256 20.93 -5.84 6.19
C PRO A 256 20.93 -4.48 5.47
N TYR A 257 19.74 -3.91 5.23
CA TYR A 257 19.57 -2.64 4.49
C TYR A 257 20.16 -1.45 5.23
N PHE A 258 19.73 -1.17 6.46
CA PHE A 258 20.18 0.02 7.19
C PHE A 258 21.68 -0.05 7.52
N SER A 259 22.17 -1.19 7.96
CA SER A 259 23.60 -1.39 8.21
C SER A 259 24.44 -1.21 6.93
N HIS A 260 23.93 -1.67 5.78
CA HIS A 260 24.59 -1.49 4.48
C HIS A 260 24.62 -0.02 4.06
N ILE A 261 23.50 0.70 4.20
CA ILE A 261 23.40 2.13 3.93
C ILE A 261 24.39 2.93 4.80
N ARG A 262 24.45 2.63 6.11
CA ARG A 262 25.42 3.26 7.03
C ARG A 262 26.86 2.94 6.66
N LYS A 263 27.19 1.69 6.36
CA LYS A 263 28.51 1.25 5.93
C LYS A 263 29.04 2.02 4.73
N HIS A 264 28.16 2.32 3.77
CA HIS A 264 28.49 3.07 2.57
C HIS A 264 28.29 4.58 2.71
N LYS A 265 28.01 5.09 3.92
CA LYS A 265 27.83 6.54 4.24
C LYS A 265 26.73 7.20 3.39
N GLN A 266 25.67 6.45 3.06
CA GLN A 266 24.60 6.88 2.15
C GLN A 266 23.31 7.27 2.87
N TRP A 267 23.32 7.38 4.21
CA TRP A 267 22.08 7.59 4.96
C TRP A 267 21.40 8.94 4.67
N LYS A 268 22.17 10.05 4.71
CA LYS A 268 21.61 11.37 4.36
C LYS A 268 21.14 11.42 2.92
N GLN A 269 21.87 10.81 1.98
CA GLN A 269 21.49 10.71 0.57
C GLN A 269 20.19 9.93 0.38
N ALA A 270 20.00 8.86 1.15
CA ALA A 270 18.76 8.09 1.14
C ALA A 270 17.57 8.91 1.67
N ILE A 271 17.75 9.65 2.78
CA ILE A 271 16.74 10.56 3.32
C ILE A 271 16.40 11.65 2.30
N GLN A 272 17.40 12.25 1.66
CA GLN A 272 17.21 13.22 0.58
C GLN A 272 16.37 12.61 -0.56
N GLY A 273 16.69 11.39 -0.98
CA GLY A 273 15.95 10.66 -2.02
C GLY A 273 14.48 10.42 -1.65
N TYR A 274 14.22 10.07 -0.39
CA TYR A 274 12.85 9.89 0.10
C TYR A 274 12.08 11.21 0.14
N LEU A 275 12.68 12.29 0.69
CA LEU A 275 12.07 13.63 0.70
C LEU A 275 11.81 14.16 -0.71
N ALA A 276 12.76 13.98 -1.65
CA ALA A 276 12.59 14.35 -3.05
C ALA A 276 11.45 13.56 -3.71
N SER A 277 11.34 12.27 -3.39
CA SER A 277 10.25 11.42 -3.89
C SER A 277 8.88 11.80 -3.33
N ILE A 278 8.83 12.23 -2.06
CA ILE A 278 7.60 12.80 -1.45
C ILE A 278 7.21 14.10 -2.15
N ALA A 279 8.16 15.01 -2.38
CA ALA A 279 7.88 16.29 -3.07
C ALA A 279 7.40 16.07 -4.51
N PHE A 280 7.95 15.07 -5.22
CA PHE A 280 7.45 14.66 -6.53
C PHE A 280 6.03 14.11 -6.45
N ALA A 281 5.76 13.18 -5.52
CA ALA A 281 4.42 12.62 -5.32
C ALA A 281 3.39 13.71 -5.01
N ASP A 282 3.73 14.66 -4.13
CA ASP A 282 2.89 15.83 -3.80
C ASP A 282 2.59 16.67 -5.04
N ALA A 283 3.59 16.91 -5.91
CA ALA A 283 3.38 17.65 -7.15
C ALA A 283 2.42 16.91 -8.11
N MET A 284 2.49 15.57 -8.20
CA MET A 284 1.56 14.77 -9.01
C MET A 284 0.14 14.80 -8.44
N ILE A 285 0.00 14.75 -7.11
CA ILE A 285 -1.28 14.94 -6.41
C ILE A 285 -1.83 16.35 -6.67
N GLY A 286 -0.98 17.37 -6.66
CA GLY A 286 -1.34 18.74 -6.99
C GLY A 286 -1.99 18.86 -8.37
N ARG A 287 -1.43 18.20 -9.40
CA ARG A 287 -2.03 18.16 -10.75
C ARG A 287 -3.44 17.58 -10.75
N VAL A 288 -3.66 16.50 -9.99
CA VAL A 288 -4.97 15.85 -9.87
C VAL A 288 -5.97 16.75 -9.15
N LEU A 289 -5.58 17.35 -8.02
CA LEU A 289 -6.43 18.26 -7.25
C LEU A 289 -6.77 19.52 -8.06
N ASP A 290 -5.80 20.09 -8.78
CA ASP A 290 -6.01 21.26 -9.63
C ASP A 290 -6.97 20.97 -10.79
N ALA A 291 -6.90 19.78 -11.38
CA ALA A 291 -7.84 19.36 -12.40
C ALA A 291 -9.27 19.22 -11.85
N LEU A 292 -9.42 18.68 -10.63
CA LEU A 292 -10.72 18.64 -9.96
C LEU A 292 -11.26 20.05 -9.69
N GLU A 293 -10.43 20.95 -9.13
CA GLU A 293 -10.85 22.30 -8.77
C GLU A 293 -11.28 23.16 -9.98
N ARG A 294 -10.64 22.95 -11.13
CA ARG A 294 -11.01 23.61 -12.39
C ARG A 294 -12.10 22.88 -13.18
N GLY A 295 -12.39 21.64 -12.81
CA GLY A 295 -13.29 20.77 -13.57
C GLY A 295 -14.77 20.91 -13.19
N PRO A 296 -15.67 20.34 -14.01
CA PRO A 296 -17.12 20.40 -13.79
C PRO A 296 -17.61 19.59 -12.58
N ASN A 297 -16.73 18.80 -11.97
CA ASN A 297 -17.08 17.86 -10.90
C ASN A 297 -16.67 18.34 -9.50
N ARG A 298 -16.10 19.56 -9.37
CA ARG A 298 -15.55 20.14 -8.16
C ARG A 298 -16.49 20.02 -6.95
N ASP A 299 -17.73 20.49 -7.12
CA ASP A 299 -18.66 20.69 -6.01
C ASP A 299 -19.47 19.42 -5.66
N ASN A 300 -19.23 18.32 -6.36
CA ASN A 300 -19.92 17.04 -6.14
C ASN A 300 -18.95 15.85 -6.04
N THR A 301 -17.69 16.07 -5.62
CA THR A 301 -16.70 14.99 -5.52
C THR A 301 -16.16 14.86 -4.10
N ILE A 302 -16.37 13.71 -3.49
CA ILE A 302 -15.69 13.29 -2.26
C ILE A 302 -14.24 12.96 -2.62
N VAL A 303 -13.29 13.52 -1.89
CA VAL A 303 -11.87 13.19 -2.04
C VAL A 303 -11.40 12.44 -0.80
N ALA A 304 -10.83 11.25 -0.99
CA ALA A 304 -10.18 10.47 0.06
C ALA A 304 -8.73 10.21 -0.35
N LEU A 305 -7.78 10.77 0.41
CA LEU A 305 -6.33 10.57 0.22
C LEU A 305 -5.79 9.76 1.39
N TRP A 306 -5.00 8.72 1.09
CA TRP A 306 -4.42 7.82 2.07
C TRP A 306 -3.10 7.20 1.58
N SER A 307 -2.25 6.76 2.51
CA SER A 307 -1.10 5.91 2.21
C SER A 307 -1.32 4.50 2.72
N ASP A 308 -0.83 3.50 1.99
CA ASP A 308 -1.07 2.08 2.34
C ASP A 308 -0.35 1.61 3.60
N HIS A 309 0.83 2.14 3.91
CA HIS A 309 1.60 1.99 5.15
C HIS A 309 2.74 3.01 5.18
N GLY A 310 3.47 3.05 6.30
CA GLY A 310 4.64 3.90 6.47
C GLY A 310 5.96 3.20 6.09
N TRP A 311 7.09 3.85 6.45
CA TRP A 311 8.44 3.43 6.08
C TRP A 311 9.47 3.88 7.11
N HIS A 312 10.38 3.00 7.54
CA HIS A 312 11.52 3.34 8.38
C HIS A 312 12.69 3.86 7.55
N LEU A 313 13.33 4.90 8.04
CA LEU A 313 14.55 5.48 7.47
C LEU A 313 15.73 5.50 8.47
N GLY A 314 15.72 4.58 9.43
CA GLY A 314 16.75 4.42 10.47
C GLY A 314 16.18 4.30 11.88
N GLU A 315 14.94 4.72 12.13
CA GLU A 315 14.27 4.54 13.42
C GLU A 315 14.25 3.07 13.80
N LYS A 316 14.45 2.76 15.08
CA LYS A 316 14.59 1.38 15.59
C LYS A 316 15.70 0.58 14.87
N MET A 317 16.76 1.26 14.39
CA MET A 317 17.85 0.66 13.61
C MET A 317 17.32 -0.15 12.40
N ARG A 318 16.20 0.31 11.81
CA ARG A 318 15.45 -0.40 10.77
C ARG A 318 15.40 0.39 9.46
N TRP A 319 15.26 -0.32 8.37
CA TRP A 319 14.91 0.19 7.05
C TRP A 319 13.65 -0.49 6.54
N GLN A 320 12.90 0.13 5.66
CA GLN A 320 11.68 -0.42 5.07
C GLN A 320 10.48 -0.46 6.05
N LYS A 321 9.59 -1.39 5.87
CA LYS A 321 8.28 -1.59 6.48
C LYS A 321 8.23 -2.90 7.29
N PHE A 322 7.06 -3.51 7.47
CA PHE A 322 6.82 -4.81 8.10
C PHE A 322 6.93 -4.82 9.63
N THR A 323 6.83 -3.68 10.28
CA THR A 323 6.94 -3.57 11.74
C THR A 323 5.64 -3.10 12.39
N GLY A 324 5.51 -3.30 13.70
CA GLY A 324 4.40 -2.80 14.49
C GLY A 324 4.53 -1.34 14.90
N TRP A 325 5.68 -0.70 14.78
CA TRP A 325 5.91 0.68 15.23
C TRP A 325 5.20 1.71 14.38
N ARG A 326 4.89 2.86 14.99
CA ARG A 326 4.07 3.92 14.38
C ARG A 326 4.62 4.42 13.05
N VAL A 327 5.93 4.54 12.92
CA VAL A 327 6.57 5.00 11.69
C VAL A 327 6.25 4.11 10.47
N SER A 328 5.95 2.82 10.71
CA SER A 328 5.51 1.87 9.68
C SER A 328 3.98 1.77 9.56
N THR A 329 3.23 2.22 10.55
CA THR A 329 1.78 1.96 10.62
C THR A 329 0.93 3.22 10.57
N ARG A 330 1.42 4.37 11.08
CA ARG A 330 0.73 5.65 11.05
C ARG A 330 0.91 6.30 9.67
N VAL A 331 -0.19 6.67 9.06
CA VAL A 331 -0.23 7.13 7.66
C VAL A 331 -1.11 8.37 7.49
N PRO A 332 -0.89 9.19 6.46
CA PRO A 332 -1.83 10.22 6.06
C PRO A 332 -3.20 9.63 5.74
N LEU A 333 -4.24 10.26 6.26
CA LEU A 333 -5.64 10.05 5.86
C LEU A 333 -6.35 11.39 5.88
N ILE A 334 -6.82 11.83 4.71
CA ILE A 334 -7.56 13.08 4.54
C ILE A 334 -8.84 12.78 3.79
N VAL A 335 -9.98 13.28 4.29
CA VAL A 335 -11.27 13.14 3.65
C VAL A 335 -11.90 14.52 3.49
N ARG A 336 -12.21 14.90 2.24
CA ARG A 336 -13.00 16.09 1.91
C ARG A 336 -14.35 15.66 1.35
N VAL A 337 -15.43 16.11 1.99
CA VAL A 337 -16.79 15.79 1.59
C VAL A 337 -17.51 17.09 1.23
N PRO A 338 -18.04 17.24 0.00
CA PRO A 338 -18.79 18.42 -0.38
C PRO A 338 -20.15 18.49 0.32
N GLN A 339 -20.70 19.70 0.43
CA GLN A 339 -22.07 19.91 0.90
C GLN A 339 -23.08 19.20 -0.01
N GLY A 340 -24.21 18.78 0.55
CA GLY A 340 -25.25 18.04 -0.17
C GLY A 340 -24.95 16.55 -0.35
N THR A 341 -23.84 16.04 0.20
CA THR A 341 -23.53 14.60 0.17
C THR A 341 -24.53 13.81 1.03
N PRO A 342 -25.16 12.73 0.53
CA PRO A 342 -26.25 12.02 1.22
C PRO A 342 -25.89 11.58 2.65
N GLY A 343 -24.72 10.98 2.89
CA GLY A 343 -24.28 10.54 4.22
C GLY A 343 -23.74 11.65 5.12
N LEU A 344 -23.49 12.85 4.58
CA LEU A 344 -22.97 14.00 5.31
C LEU A 344 -23.43 15.32 4.64
N PRO A 345 -24.72 15.73 4.79
CA PRO A 345 -25.28 16.86 4.04
C PRO A 345 -24.57 18.20 4.26
N GLN A 346 -24.00 18.42 5.45
CA GLN A 346 -23.23 19.64 5.75
C GLN A 346 -21.82 19.64 5.11
N GLY A 347 -21.35 18.50 4.60
CA GLY A 347 -19.96 18.33 4.16
C GLY A 347 -18.96 18.29 5.32
N THR A 348 -17.65 18.23 5.01
CA THR A 348 -16.60 18.38 6.02
C THR A 348 -16.33 19.84 6.32
N GLU A 349 -16.08 20.17 7.59
CA GLU A 349 -15.54 21.46 7.97
C GLU A 349 -14.09 21.58 7.51
N SER A 350 -13.78 22.68 6.80
CA SER A 350 -12.44 22.92 6.26
C SER A 350 -11.40 23.06 7.37
N GLY A 351 -10.27 22.34 7.22
CA GLY A 351 -9.16 22.34 8.15
C GLY A 351 -9.42 21.61 9.46
N SER A 352 -10.54 20.88 9.57
CA SER A 352 -10.83 20.10 10.78
C SER A 352 -9.85 18.94 10.96
N ARG A 353 -9.60 18.58 12.23
CA ARG A 353 -8.62 17.56 12.62
C ARG A 353 -9.25 16.57 13.60
N CYS A 354 -9.08 15.29 13.35
CA CYS A 354 -9.54 14.22 14.23
C CYS A 354 -8.35 13.41 14.77
N GLY A 355 -8.19 13.38 16.11
CA GLY A 355 -7.14 12.63 16.80
C GLY A 355 -7.55 11.22 17.23
N LYS A 356 -8.77 10.80 16.91
CA LYS A 356 -9.23 9.44 17.23
C LYS A 356 -8.46 8.39 16.43
N PRO A 357 -8.14 7.22 17.05
CA PRO A 357 -7.44 6.15 16.34
C PRO A 357 -8.37 5.51 15.31
N VAL A 358 -8.00 5.58 14.05
CA VAL A 358 -8.81 5.04 12.94
C VAL A 358 -7.99 4.09 12.07
N SER A 359 -8.63 3.04 11.59
CA SER A 359 -8.03 2.11 10.63
C SER A 359 -8.44 2.47 9.20
N LEU A 360 -7.54 2.28 8.23
CA LEU A 360 -7.89 2.41 6.81
C LEU A 360 -8.94 1.38 6.34
N LEU A 361 -9.19 0.32 7.09
CA LEU A 361 -10.35 -0.57 6.87
C LEU A 361 -11.69 0.19 6.87
N SER A 362 -11.74 1.31 7.55
CA SER A 362 -12.91 2.19 7.62
C SER A 362 -13.23 2.91 6.31
N LEU A 363 -12.31 2.94 5.33
CA LEU A 363 -12.53 3.64 4.06
C LEU A 363 -13.71 3.08 3.27
N PHE A 364 -13.81 1.76 3.15
CA PHE A 364 -14.90 1.12 2.41
C PHE A 364 -16.29 1.50 3.01
N PRO A 365 -16.59 1.19 4.30
CA PRO A 365 -17.89 1.52 4.87
C PRO A 365 -18.16 3.03 4.91
N THR A 366 -17.12 3.86 5.07
CA THR A 366 -17.28 5.32 5.05
C THR A 366 -17.72 5.84 3.69
N LEU A 367 -17.03 5.43 2.62
CA LEU A 367 -17.36 5.91 1.27
C LEU A 367 -18.74 5.42 0.82
N THR A 368 -19.14 4.20 1.19
CA THR A 368 -20.48 3.68 0.88
C THR A 368 -21.58 4.44 1.64
N GLU A 369 -21.37 4.73 2.94
CA GLU A 369 -22.31 5.54 3.73
C GLU A 369 -22.42 6.97 3.19
N LEU A 370 -21.29 7.62 2.91
CA LEU A 370 -21.29 8.97 2.35
C LEU A 370 -22.03 9.05 1.00
N ALA A 371 -21.91 8.01 0.18
CA ALA A 371 -22.60 7.92 -1.10
C ALA A 371 -24.09 7.54 -0.98
N GLY A 372 -24.60 7.31 0.23
CA GLY A 372 -25.97 6.86 0.47
C GLY A 372 -26.25 5.45 -0.06
N LEU A 373 -25.22 4.60 -0.14
CA LEU A 373 -25.32 3.23 -0.61
C LEU A 373 -25.52 2.25 0.57
N PRO A 374 -26.13 1.09 0.34
CA PRO A 374 -26.25 0.06 1.36
C PRO A 374 -24.87 -0.35 1.92
N PRO A 375 -24.77 -0.81 3.16
CA PRO A 375 -23.51 -1.36 3.66
C PRO A 375 -23.16 -2.67 2.95
N GLN A 376 -21.86 -2.85 2.62
CA GLN A 376 -21.36 -4.12 2.12
C GLN A 376 -21.22 -5.11 3.28
N ALA A 377 -21.93 -6.23 3.19
CA ALA A 377 -21.84 -7.29 4.20
C ALA A 377 -20.39 -7.84 4.28
N GLY A 378 -19.91 -8.05 5.51
CA GLY A 378 -18.58 -8.60 5.76
C GLY A 378 -17.46 -7.57 5.88
N ASN A 379 -17.73 -6.28 5.76
CA ASN A 379 -16.76 -5.24 6.08
C ASN A 379 -16.42 -5.24 7.57
N ASP A 380 -15.12 -5.12 7.87
CA ASP A 380 -14.59 -5.19 9.24
C ASP A 380 -14.37 -3.84 9.92
N GLY A 381 -14.27 -2.76 9.15
CA GLY A 381 -14.08 -1.41 9.68
C GLY A 381 -15.39 -0.72 10.05
N PRO A 382 -15.42 0.12 11.10
CA PRO A 382 -16.53 1.04 11.33
C PRO A 382 -16.47 2.21 10.34
N SER A 383 -17.63 2.79 9.98
CA SER A 383 -17.65 4.03 9.18
C SER A 383 -17.10 5.22 9.97
N LEU A 384 -16.34 6.08 9.30
CA LEU A 384 -15.83 7.35 9.85
C LEU A 384 -16.85 8.51 9.75
N ALA A 385 -18.04 8.29 9.18
CA ALA A 385 -19.03 9.33 9.04
C ALA A 385 -19.40 10.03 10.38
N PRO A 386 -19.49 9.34 11.53
CA PRO A 386 -19.65 10.00 12.82
C PRO A 386 -18.53 10.99 13.16
N LEU A 387 -17.28 10.61 12.88
CA LEU A 387 -16.11 11.47 13.12
C LEU A 387 -16.00 12.61 12.10
N LEU A 388 -16.41 12.38 10.86
CA LEU A 388 -16.51 13.42 9.83
C LEU A 388 -17.57 14.47 10.16
N ARG A 389 -18.62 14.08 10.92
CA ARG A 389 -19.68 14.96 11.42
C ARG A 389 -19.25 15.73 12.67
N ASP A 390 -18.56 15.05 13.58
CA ASP A 390 -18.02 15.60 14.82
C ASP A 390 -16.69 14.90 15.17
N PRO A 391 -15.53 15.57 15.01
CA PRO A 391 -14.24 14.98 15.32
C PRO A 391 -14.03 14.62 16.79
N ALA A 392 -14.87 15.14 17.69
CA ALA A 392 -14.87 14.82 19.12
C ALA A 392 -15.86 13.71 19.49
N ALA A 393 -16.64 13.19 18.55
CA ALA A 393 -17.65 12.16 18.80
C ALA A 393 -17.06 10.96 19.59
N LYS A 394 -17.92 10.29 20.37
CA LYS A 394 -17.53 9.07 21.07
C LYS A 394 -17.07 8.02 20.07
N TRP A 395 -15.84 7.52 20.26
CA TRP A 395 -15.22 6.54 19.37
C TRP A 395 -14.64 5.38 20.18
N PRO A 396 -15.38 4.26 20.34
CA PRO A 396 -14.97 3.14 21.18
C PRO A 396 -14.04 2.15 20.47
N HIS A 397 -13.41 2.56 19.38
CA HIS A 397 -12.60 1.69 18.53
C HIS A 397 -11.11 1.99 18.71
N VAL A 398 -10.28 0.95 18.56
CA VAL A 398 -8.83 1.05 18.35
C VAL A 398 -8.51 0.74 16.90
N ALA A 399 -7.40 1.26 16.39
CA ALA A 399 -6.91 0.84 15.10
C ALA A 399 -5.99 -0.38 15.26
N VAL A 400 -6.31 -1.47 14.55
CA VAL A 400 -5.52 -2.70 14.56
C VAL A 400 -4.70 -2.80 13.29
N THR A 401 -3.39 -2.99 13.45
CA THR A 401 -2.45 -3.32 12.37
C THR A 401 -1.99 -4.76 12.54
N TYR A 402 -2.22 -5.61 11.53
CA TYR A 402 -1.86 -7.03 11.56
C TYR A 402 -0.47 -7.22 10.96
N LEU A 403 0.42 -7.89 11.71
CA LEU A 403 1.78 -8.17 11.25
C LEU A 403 1.83 -9.48 10.45
N GLN A 404 2.98 -9.74 9.82
CA GLN A 404 3.13 -10.89 8.90
C GLN A 404 2.85 -12.27 9.53
N LYS A 405 3.09 -12.42 10.82
CA LYS A 405 2.87 -13.67 11.53
C LYS A 405 1.49 -13.66 12.20
N PRO A 406 0.59 -14.60 11.90
CA PRO A 406 -0.69 -14.72 12.60
C PRO A 406 -0.52 -14.69 14.12
N GLY A 407 -1.35 -13.92 14.81
CA GLY A 407 -1.20 -13.68 16.24
C GLY A 407 -0.29 -12.50 16.60
N SER A 408 0.43 -11.90 15.63
CA SER A 408 1.17 -10.67 15.84
C SER A 408 0.40 -9.47 15.31
N TYR A 409 0.26 -8.42 16.13
CA TYR A 409 -0.50 -7.22 15.79
C TYR A 409 -0.04 -6.01 16.58
N GLY A 410 -0.41 -4.81 16.12
CA GLY A 410 -0.32 -3.59 16.87
C GLY A 410 -1.71 -2.98 17.10
N LEU A 411 -1.96 -2.45 18.30
CA LEU A 411 -3.16 -1.67 18.64
C LEU A 411 -2.76 -0.22 18.83
N SER A 412 -3.46 0.69 18.14
CA SER A 412 -3.32 2.13 18.35
C SER A 412 -4.59 2.66 19.00
N GLY A 413 -4.44 3.18 20.22
CA GLY A 413 -5.45 3.94 20.95
C GLY A 413 -5.21 5.45 20.85
N GLU A 414 -5.94 6.27 21.63
CA GLU A 414 -5.72 7.73 21.71
C GLU A 414 -4.44 8.09 22.48
N ARG A 415 -4.00 7.24 23.39
CA ARG A 415 -2.83 7.44 24.23
C ARG A 415 -1.83 6.30 24.12
N TRP A 416 -2.30 5.07 23.97
CA TRP A 416 -1.49 3.89 24.08
C TRP A 416 -1.23 3.26 22.71
N ARG A 417 0.02 2.90 22.47
CA ARG A 417 0.43 1.99 21.43
C ARG A 417 0.86 0.68 22.05
N TYR A 418 0.23 -0.42 21.63
CA TYR A 418 0.52 -1.76 22.10
C TYR A 418 0.89 -2.66 20.93
N ILE A 419 1.98 -3.42 21.04
CA ILE A 419 2.41 -4.40 20.06
C ILE A 419 2.49 -5.76 20.73
N HIS A 420 1.86 -6.75 20.12
CA HIS A 420 1.89 -8.14 20.55
C HIS A 420 2.52 -9.01 19.47
N TYR A 421 3.41 -9.89 19.86
CA TYR A 421 4.04 -10.86 19.00
C TYR A 421 3.50 -12.27 19.26
N ALA A 422 3.42 -13.10 18.21
CA ALA A 422 2.85 -14.46 18.28
C ALA A 422 3.59 -15.42 19.24
N ASN A 423 4.79 -15.05 19.72
CA ASN A 423 5.52 -15.80 20.75
C ASN A 423 5.20 -15.35 22.18
N GLY A 424 4.30 -14.36 22.33
CA GLY A 424 3.90 -13.81 23.63
C GLY A 424 4.67 -12.58 24.08
N ASP A 425 5.70 -12.15 23.35
CA ASP A 425 6.41 -10.89 23.62
C ASP A 425 5.49 -9.68 23.40
N GLU A 426 5.72 -8.61 24.15
CA GLU A 426 4.87 -7.42 24.12
C GLU A 426 5.69 -6.13 24.17
N GLU A 427 5.13 -5.06 23.59
CA GLU A 427 5.61 -3.69 23.74
C GLU A 427 4.43 -2.77 24.05
N LEU A 428 4.65 -1.76 24.89
CA LEU A 428 3.66 -0.75 25.25
C LEU A 428 4.31 0.64 25.32
N TYR A 429 3.68 1.62 24.65
CA TYR A 429 4.18 3.00 24.61
C TYR A 429 3.07 4.00 24.91
N ASP A 430 3.39 5.03 25.70
CA ASP A 430 2.53 6.19 25.91
C ASP A 430 2.83 7.27 24.87
N ILE A 431 2.12 7.23 23.74
CA ILE A 431 2.40 8.12 22.60
C ILE A 431 2.11 9.60 22.83
N ARG A 432 1.56 9.98 24.00
CA ARG A 432 1.41 11.39 24.37
C ARG A 432 2.70 11.97 24.94
N SER A 433 3.44 11.20 25.72
CA SER A 433 4.73 11.58 26.31
C SER A 433 5.91 11.07 25.49
N ASP A 434 5.73 9.98 24.72
CA ASP A 434 6.73 9.31 23.91
C ASP A 434 6.20 9.04 22.50
N PRO A 435 6.08 10.06 21.64
CA PRO A 435 5.52 9.92 20.31
C PRO A 435 6.38 9.06 19.36
N HIS A 436 7.65 8.80 19.73
CA HIS A 436 8.60 8.04 18.93
C HIS A 436 8.78 6.59 19.41
N GLU A 437 8.06 6.17 20.47
CA GLU A 437 8.09 4.79 20.97
C GLU A 437 9.50 4.38 21.47
N TRP A 438 10.19 5.29 22.20
CA TRP A 438 11.54 5.06 22.70
C TRP A 438 11.58 4.25 23.99
N ASN A 439 10.49 4.27 24.79
CA ASN A 439 10.47 3.67 26.11
C ASN A 439 9.37 2.60 26.19
N ASN A 440 9.75 1.34 26.15
CA ASN A 440 8.82 0.23 26.29
C ASN A 440 8.37 0.06 27.75
N LEU A 441 7.07 0.22 27.99
CA LEU A 441 6.44 0.14 29.32
C LEU A 441 5.78 -1.22 29.60
N ALA A 442 5.96 -2.23 28.74
CA ALA A 442 5.27 -3.52 28.88
C ALA A 442 5.62 -4.25 30.18
N ASP A 443 6.85 -4.10 30.65
CA ASP A 443 7.31 -4.72 31.92
C ASP A 443 7.05 -3.85 33.17
N SER A 444 6.46 -2.64 32.98
CA SER A 444 6.17 -1.75 34.12
C SER A 444 4.98 -2.26 34.92
N PRO A 445 5.14 -2.50 36.26
CA PRO A 445 4.05 -2.93 37.10
C PRO A 445 2.84 -1.98 37.07
N ASP A 446 3.08 -0.68 36.94
CA ASP A 446 2.03 0.36 36.91
C ASP A 446 1.15 0.26 35.66
N GLN A 447 1.61 -0.44 34.61
CA GLN A 447 0.88 -0.59 33.36
C GLN A 447 0.16 -1.94 33.21
N HIS A 448 0.18 -2.81 34.19
CA HIS A 448 -0.50 -4.11 34.14
C HIS A 448 -2.02 -3.99 33.87
N ALA A 449 -2.67 -2.95 34.39
CA ALA A 449 -4.11 -2.71 34.15
C ALA A 449 -4.34 -2.29 32.66
N THR A 450 -3.54 -1.38 32.16
CA THR A 450 -3.55 -0.92 30.75
C THR A 450 -3.32 -2.08 29.78
N LEU A 451 -2.34 -2.94 30.05
CA LEU A 451 -2.06 -4.12 29.23
C LEU A 451 -3.26 -5.09 29.20
N ARG A 452 -3.90 -5.35 30.36
CA ARG A 452 -5.10 -6.21 30.39
C ARG A 452 -6.25 -5.64 29.56
N GLU A 453 -6.47 -4.33 29.62
CA GLU A 453 -7.49 -3.65 28.82
C GLU A 453 -7.19 -3.80 27.32
N LEU A 454 -5.97 -3.46 26.89
CA LEU A 454 -5.56 -3.52 25.47
C LEU A 454 -5.60 -4.96 24.93
N ARG A 455 -5.15 -5.95 25.70
CA ARG A 455 -5.29 -7.37 25.34
C ARG A 455 -6.76 -7.77 25.16
N GLY A 456 -7.67 -7.19 25.96
CA GLY A 456 -9.12 -7.41 25.84
C GLY A 456 -9.73 -6.85 24.55
N MET A 457 -9.10 -5.85 23.93
CA MET A 457 -9.54 -5.24 22.67
C MET A 457 -9.00 -5.98 21.42
N ALA A 458 -8.05 -6.89 21.60
CA ALA A 458 -7.41 -7.62 20.52
C ALA A 458 -8.35 -8.64 19.85
N PRO A 459 -8.16 -8.93 18.55
CA PRO A 459 -8.83 -10.04 17.90
C PRO A 459 -8.52 -11.37 18.58
N ARG A 460 -9.55 -12.19 18.79
CA ARG A 460 -9.43 -13.48 19.51
C ARG A 460 -9.01 -14.64 18.61
N ALA A 461 -9.18 -14.49 17.30
CA ALA A 461 -8.88 -15.53 16.33
C ALA A 461 -8.12 -14.96 15.12
N PHE A 462 -7.22 -15.74 14.60
CA PHE A 462 -6.40 -15.40 13.44
C PHE A 462 -6.45 -16.55 12.44
N ALA A 463 -6.92 -16.27 11.24
CA ALA A 463 -6.81 -17.24 10.15
C ALA A 463 -5.31 -17.58 9.94
N PRO A 464 -4.97 -18.83 9.64
CA PRO A 464 -3.62 -19.20 9.25
C PRO A 464 -3.22 -18.43 7.98
N VAL A 465 -1.92 -18.31 7.73
CA VAL A 465 -1.44 -17.76 6.45
C VAL A 465 -2.07 -18.53 5.31
N ALA A 466 -2.89 -17.85 4.53
CA ALA A 466 -3.56 -18.49 3.41
C ALA A 466 -2.54 -18.94 2.37
N ARG A 467 -2.59 -20.22 2.01
CA ARG A 467 -1.79 -20.77 0.92
C ARG A 467 -2.56 -20.56 -0.39
N PRO A 468 -1.85 -20.36 -1.52
CA PRO A 468 -2.49 -20.30 -2.83
C PRO A 468 -3.43 -21.49 -3.02
N LYS A 469 -4.69 -21.22 -3.37
CA LYS A 469 -5.69 -22.26 -3.63
C LYS A 469 -5.62 -22.78 -5.08
N ASN A 470 -4.54 -22.59 -5.80
CA ASN A 470 -4.51 -23.03 -7.18
C ASN A 470 -4.05 -24.51 -7.28
N PRO A 471 -4.95 -25.50 -7.10
CA PRO A 471 -4.65 -26.91 -7.30
C PRO A 471 -4.54 -27.29 -8.78
N SER A 472 -4.86 -26.38 -9.70
CA SER A 472 -4.90 -26.65 -11.15
C SER A 472 -3.57 -26.39 -11.87
N LEU A 473 -2.59 -25.77 -11.22
CA LEU A 473 -1.27 -25.62 -11.84
C LEU A 473 -0.46 -26.89 -11.63
N GLU A 474 -0.09 -27.53 -12.72
CA GLU A 474 0.82 -28.66 -12.70
C GLU A 474 2.16 -28.29 -12.07
N GLU A 475 2.64 -29.08 -11.11
CA GLU A 475 3.99 -28.89 -10.55
C GLU A 475 5.01 -29.39 -11.58
N LEU A 476 5.85 -28.51 -12.09
CA LEU A 476 6.87 -28.89 -13.07
C LEU A 476 7.99 -29.68 -12.42
N THR A 477 8.49 -30.65 -13.16
CA THR A 477 9.65 -31.45 -12.73
C THR A 477 10.89 -30.58 -12.65
N TRP A 478 11.52 -30.56 -11.48
CA TRP A 478 12.80 -29.94 -11.26
C TRP A 478 13.92 -30.87 -11.72
N HIS A 479 14.80 -30.36 -12.57
CA HIS A 479 16.01 -31.04 -13.02
C HIS A 479 17.22 -30.37 -12.36
N PRO A 480 17.88 -31.01 -11.38
CA PRO A 480 19.09 -30.47 -10.76
C PRO A 480 20.20 -30.18 -11.81
N ALA A 481 21.05 -29.20 -11.53
CA ALA A 481 22.19 -28.92 -12.38
C ALA A 481 23.13 -30.15 -12.42
N GLY A 482 23.54 -30.54 -13.61
CA GLY A 482 24.46 -31.66 -13.89
C GLY A 482 25.60 -31.21 -14.79
N GLU A 483 26.40 -32.16 -15.27
CA GLU A 483 27.52 -31.90 -16.18
C GLU A 483 27.09 -31.59 -17.64
N SER A 484 25.83 -31.87 -17.99
CA SER A 484 25.30 -31.66 -19.34
C SER A 484 24.82 -30.23 -19.53
N PRO A 485 24.97 -29.65 -20.76
CA PRO A 485 24.42 -28.32 -21.06
C PRO A 485 22.88 -28.31 -20.94
N PHE A 486 22.33 -27.16 -20.55
CA PHE A 486 20.89 -26.97 -20.46
C PHE A 486 20.24 -26.99 -21.86
N PRO A 487 19.05 -27.58 -22.00
CA PRO A 487 18.37 -27.61 -23.29
C PRO A 487 18.00 -26.18 -23.76
N ALA A 488 18.04 -25.93 -25.06
CA ALA A 488 17.52 -24.69 -25.62
C ALA A 488 15.99 -24.67 -25.56
N SER A 489 15.40 -23.49 -25.34
CA SER A 489 13.96 -23.33 -25.40
C SER A 489 13.41 -23.60 -26.81
N ARG A 490 12.25 -24.25 -26.85
CA ARG A 490 11.46 -24.48 -28.06
C ARG A 490 10.03 -23.97 -27.83
N PRO A 491 9.84 -22.65 -27.77
CA PRO A 491 8.53 -22.07 -27.47
C PRO A 491 7.49 -22.45 -28.53
N ARG A 492 6.29 -22.86 -28.09
CA ARG A 492 5.18 -23.27 -28.95
C ARG A 492 3.84 -22.85 -28.36
N GLY A 493 2.78 -22.89 -29.15
CA GLY A 493 1.41 -22.66 -28.67
C GLY A 493 1.12 -21.27 -28.13
N SER A 494 0.01 -21.17 -27.41
CA SER A 494 -0.43 -19.94 -26.75
C SER A 494 0.32 -19.72 -25.43
N GLU A 495 0.42 -18.47 -25.00
CA GLU A 495 1.01 -18.13 -23.70
C GLU A 495 0.19 -18.69 -22.54
N CYS A 496 0.88 -19.23 -21.56
CA CYS A 496 0.33 -19.72 -20.30
C CYS A 496 1.11 -19.16 -19.13
N GLU A 497 0.57 -19.26 -17.92
CA GLU A 497 1.19 -18.70 -16.71
C GLU A 497 2.20 -19.71 -16.14
N ILE A 498 3.37 -19.21 -15.73
CA ILE A 498 4.29 -19.92 -14.86
C ILE A 498 4.39 -19.20 -13.52
N VAL A 499 4.32 -19.98 -12.45
CA VAL A 499 4.44 -19.50 -11.08
C VAL A 499 5.61 -20.17 -10.41
N ILE A 500 6.61 -19.39 -10.01
CA ILE A 500 7.80 -19.88 -9.31
C ILE A 500 7.78 -19.37 -7.88
N THR A 501 7.80 -20.27 -6.89
CA THR A 501 7.85 -19.93 -5.46
C THR A 501 9.22 -20.33 -4.90
N ASN A 502 9.95 -19.39 -4.33
CA ASN A 502 11.23 -19.66 -3.71
C ASN A 502 11.04 -19.90 -2.20
N LEU A 503 11.11 -21.17 -1.76
CA LEU A 503 11.13 -21.57 -0.34
C LEU A 503 12.54 -21.83 0.18
N ARG A 504 13.58 -21.58 -0.61
CA ARG A 504 14.97 -21.67 -0.18
C ARG A 504 15.29 -20.55 0.81
N VAL A 505 16.31 -20.74 1.63
CA VAL A 505 16.76 -19.72 2.61
C VAL A 505 17.37 -18.49 1.92
N GLN A 506 17.89 -18.68 0.69
CA GLN A 506 18.55 -17.62 -0.10
C GLN A 506 17.70 -17.21 -1.31
N GLY A 507 17.92 -15.99 -1.79
CA GLY A 507 17.41 -15.54 -3.08
C GLY A 507 18.01 -16.35 -4.23
N VAL A 508 17.30 -16.41 -5.34
CA VAL A 508 17.74 -17.09 -6.58
C VAL A 508 17.57 -16.16 -7.77
N ASP A 509 18.45 -16.28 -8.75
CA ASP A 509 18.32 -15.60 -10.03
C ASP A 509 17.69 -16.52 -11.07
N MET A 510 16.90 -15.94 -11.97
CA MET A 510 16.16 -16.64 -13.00
C MET A 510 16.64 -16.26 -14.40
N TYR A 511 16.79 -17.23 -15.25
CA TYR A 511 17.13 -17.05 -16.65
C TYR A 511 16.20 -17.88 -17.53
N VAL A 512 15.90 -17.38 -18.72
CA VAL A 512 15.28 -18.14 -19.80
C VAL A 512 16.37 -18.46 -20.82
N VAL A 513 16.42 -19.69 -21.27
CA VAL A 513 17.32 -20.09 -22.36
C VAL A 513 16.65 -19.73 -23.69
N ASN A 514 17.32 -18.98 -24.56
CA ASN A 514 16.78 -18.68 -25.89
C ASN A 514 16.98 -19.87 -26.87
N ALA A 515 16.54 -19.71 -28.12
CA ALA A 515 16.63 -20.75 -29.14
C ALA A 515 18.10 -21.07 -29.55
N GLN A 516 19.02 -20.15 -29.28
CA GLN A 516 20.46 -20.30 -29.51
C GLN A 516 21.20 -20.92 -28.33
N GLY A 517 20.51 -21.17 -27.22
CA GLY A 517 21.11 -21.71 -25.99
C GLY A 517 21.71 -20.66 -25.05
N GLU A 518 21.53 -19.36 -25.33
CA GLU A 518 22.01 -18.27 -24.49
C GLU A 518 21.03 -17.98 -23.36
N TRP A 519 21.53 -17.46 -22.24
CA TRP A 519 20.75 -17.18 -21.02
C TRP A 519 20.35 -15.72 -20.97
N GLU A 520 19.06 -15.46 -20.98
CA GLU A 520 18.47 -14.15 -20.82
C GLU A 520 17.93 -14.00 -19.40
N SER A 521 18.43 -13.00 -18.62
CA SER A 521 17.97 -12.74 -17.26
C SER A 521 16.49 -12.36 -17.22
N ARG A 522 15.80 -12.90 -16.21
CA ARG A 522 14.39 -12.59 -15.90
C ARG A 522 14.21 -12.05 -14.49
N GLY A 523 15.32 -11.70 -13.82
CA GLY A 523 15.34 -11.15 -12.46
C GLY A 523 15.60 -12.18 -11.39
N SER A 524 15.31 -11.82 -10.15
CA SER A 524 15.60 -12.63 -8.95
C SER A 524 14.34 -12.84 -8.13
N ILE A 525 14.25 -13.96 -7.41
CA ILE A 525 13.18 -14.23 -6.44
C ILE A 525 13.80 -14.37 -5.05
N GLN A 526 13.42 -13.51 -4.11
CA GLN A 526 13.88 -13.59 -2.73
C GLN A 526 13.31 -14.82 -1.99
N SER A 527 13.94 -15.18 -0.87
CA SER A 527 13.43 -16.24 0.01
C SER A 527 11.98 -15.96 0.43
N GLY A 528 11.12 -16.96 0.29
CA GLY A 528 9.68 -16.85 0.61
C GLY A 528 8.84 -16.11 -0.43
N TRP A 529 9.43 -15.62 -1.51
CA TRP A 529 8.72 -14.86 -2.54
C TRP A 529 8.24 -15.74 -3.69
N ARG A 530 7.23 -15.21 -4.40
CA ARG A 530 6.63 -15.80 -5.59
C ARG A 530 6.86 -14.87 -6.78
N PHE A 531 7.15 -15.46 -7.93
CA PHE A 531 7.23 -14.82 -9.24
C PHE A 531 6.18 -15.45 -10.14
N SER A 532 5.42 -14.63 -10.86
CA SER A 532 4.46 -15.08 -11.87
C SER A 532 4.72 -14.35 -13.17
N ARG A 533 4.65 -15.07 -14.29
CA ARG A 533 4.82 -14.50 -15.63
C ARG A 533 4.11 -15.33 -16.69
N ARG A 534 3.62 -14.67 -17.73
CA ARG A 534 3.19 -15.33 -18.96
C ARG A 534 4.40 -15.68 -19.81
N THR A 535 4.42 -16.91 -20.31
CA THR A 535 5.45 -17.44 -21.19
C THR A 535 4.85 -18.58 -22.01
N ARG A 536 5.59 -19.11 -22.99
CA ARG A 536 5.05 -20.15 -23.87
C ARG A 536 5.51 -21.54 -23.45
N PRO A 537 4.69 -22.59 -23.68
CA PRO A 537 5.12 -23.97 -23.54
C PRO A 537 6.44 -24.24 -24.27
N GLY A 538 7.29 -25.09 -23.70
CA GLY A 538 8.62 -25.38 -24.23
C GLY A 538 9.72 -24.36 -23.88
N THR A 539 9.40 -23.31 -23.10
CA THR A 539 10.40 -22.41 -22.54
C THR A 539 11.17 -23.08 -21.42
N VAL A 540 12.49 -23.00 -21.47
CA VAL A 540 13.42 -23.53 -20.47
C VAL A 540 13.82 -22.42 -19.50
N TRP A 541 13.62 -22.65 -18.21
CA TRP A 541 13.98 -21.74 -17.14
C TRP A 541 15.13 -22.32 -16.31
N ILE A 542 16.20 -21.55 -16.16
CA ILE A 542 17.33 -21.89 -15.31
C ILE A 542 17.25 -21.08 -14.03
N ILE A 543 17.51 -21.72 -12.92
CA ILE A 543 17.63 -21.10 -11.60
C ILE A 543 19.07 -21.19 -11.16
N THR A 544 19.63 -20.08 -10.69
CA THR A 544 21.00 -19.99 -10.17
C THR A 544 21.00 -19.45 -8.74
N ASP A 545 22.12 -19.64 -8.05
CA ASP A 545 22.44 -18.90 -6.83
C ASP A 545 22.92 -17.47 -7.16
N ALA A 546 23.29 -16.72 -6.11
CA ALA A 546 23.77 -15.34 -6.22
C ALA A 546 25.11 -15.22 -6.97
N GLU A 547 25.92 -16.26 -6.96
CA GLU A 547 27.20 -16.39 -7.69
C GLU A 547 26.99 -16.82 -9.15
N LYS A 548 25.74 -16.89 -9.61
CA LYS A 548 25.32 -17.36 -10.95
C LYS A 548 25.65 -18.84 -11.23
N LYS A 549 25.89 -19.61 -10.19
CA LYS A 549 26.07 -21.05 -10.32
C LYS A 549 24.71 -21.72 -10.51
N PRO A 550 24.51 -22.52 -11.56
CA PRO A 550 23.25 -23.19 -11.79
C PRO A 550 22.87 -24.14 -10.64
N LEU A 551 21.63 -24.01 -10.19
CA LEU A 551 21.01 -24.92 -9.23
C LEU A 551 20.22 -26.02 -9.95
N GLY A 552 19.65 -25.69 -11.11
CA GLY A 552 18.89 -26.59 -11.95
C GLY A 552 18.00 -25.84 -12.93
N HIS A 553 17.11 -26.58 -13.59
CA HIS A 553 16.19 -26.03 -14.57
C HIS A 553 14.84 -26.75 -14.57
N PHE A 554 13.87 -26.16 -15.23
CA PHE A 554 12.60 -26.81 -15.57
C PHE A 554 12.14 -26.34 -16.96
N VAL A 555 11.26 -27.13 -17.58
CA VAL A 555 10.70 -26.87 -18.91
C VAL A 555 9.20 -26.71 -18.77
N LEU A 556 8.65 -25.60 -19.26
CA LEU A 556 7.20 -25.38 -19.21
C LEU A 556 6.46 -26.35 -20.13
N GLY A 557 5.49 -27.07 -19.58
CA GLY A 557 4.55 -27.96 -20.29
C GLY A 557 3.51 -27.20 -21.11
N ASP A 558 2.48 -27.89 -21.59
CA ASP A 558 1.49 -27.31 -22.50
C ASP A 558 0.42 -26.44 -21.82
N GLY A 559 0.46 -26.30 -20.49
CA GLY A 559 -0.46 -25.47 -19.71
C GLY A 559 0.21 -24.61 -18.67
N SER A 560 -0.58 -23.80 -17.98
CA SER A 560 -0.09 -23.04 -16.82
C SER A 560 0.41 -23.98 -15.73
N ALA A 561 1.55 -23.66 -15.14
CA ALA A 561 2.26 -24.53 -14.23
C ALA A 561 2.92 -23.76 -13.06
N ARG A 562 3.30 -24.49 -12.04
CA ARG A 562 4.05 -23.97 -10.89
C ARG A 562 5.35 -24.72 -10.66
N VAL A 563 6.26 -24.05 -10.00
CA VAL A 563 7.52 -24.59 -9.49
C VAL A 563 7.70 -24.14 -8.05
N THR A 564 8.00 -25.08 -7.17
CA THR A 564 8.34 -24.79 -5.79
C THR A 564 9.81 -25.13 -5.55
N LEU A 565 10.63 -24.09 -5.41
CA LEU A 565 12.05 -24.26 -5.10
C LEU A 565 12.20 -24.52 -3.60
N THR A 566 12.38 -25.78 -3.22
CA THR A 566 12.58 -26.19 -1.83
C THR A 566 14.03 -25.99 -1.38
N PRO A 567 14.30 -25.85 -0.06
CA PRO A 567 15.66 -25.95 0.46
C PRO A 567 16.30 -27.25 -0.01
N SER A 568 17.57 -27.21 -0.46
CA SER A 568 18.31 -28.46 -0.70
C SER A 568 18.26 -29.30 0.58
N PRO A 569 18.04 -30.61 0.52
CA PRO A 569 18.24 -31.44 1.68
C PRO A 569 19.68 -31.17 2.15
N VAL A 570 19.83 -30.75 3.41
CA VAL A 570 21.14 -30.60 4.05
C VAL A 570 21.81 -31.94 3.89
N GLY A 571 22.93 -31.97 3.18
CA GLY A 571 23.66 -33.19 2.90
C GLY A 571 23.88 -33.99 4.19
N LYS A 572 23.53 -35.28 4.12
CA LYS A 572 23.96 -36.25 5.13
C LYS A 572 25.46 -36.47 5.04
#